data_2a7fdc9ec9f869469d55384c4e259c81
#
_entry.id   2a7fdc9ec9f869469d55384c4e259c81
#
_cell.length_a   1.000
_cell.length_b   1.000
_cell.length_c   1.000
_cell.angle_alpha   90.00
_cell.angle_beta   90.00
_cell.angle_gamma   90.00
#
_symmetry.space_group_name_H-M   'P 1'
#
loop_
_entity.id
_entity.type
_entity.pdbx_description
1 polymer ?
#
loop_
_entity_poly.entity_id
_entity_poly.type
_entity_poly.pdbx_seq_one_letter_code
_entity_poly.pdbx_strand_id
1 'polypeptide(L)'
;MKKLSAILLTVIISITLSACNNKTNEINQQYEDAMSNGKSSVVEEEYYKAIDYFDLALEAKKDDKEATNLIKQLKLMLEIEESESHGAYFYQMERIDKINAIDTETDVVKKKANDYKEDVLKNIDDSIDYLEEEINDGDYEKAQKDIEDFIKECKKSDSLGEQLDRCEGLLKTCKAEKKKAEEEAKKEAEEQAKKEAEAKKSSSSEESFTRADAKRILEREFGMKEYNESKDYDTTHESYFWLSDEPAYIGGKKCYNATLWNYVAEDDWWMHNVVYVSKDGIE
;
A
#
# COMPACT_ATOMS: atom_id res chain seq x y z
N MET A 1 48.91 72.52 -47.55
CA MET A 1 49.02 71.62 -46.38
C MET A 1 47.67 71.28 -45.72
N LYS A 2 46.67 72.17 -45.69
CA LYS A 2 45.35 71.84 -45.00
C LYS A 2 44.50 70.79 -45.77
N LYS A 3 44.62 70.64 -47.09
CA LYS A 3 43.85 69.66 -47.88
C LYS A 3 44.41 68.22 -47.78
N LEU A 4 45.72 68.01 -47.53
CA LEU A 4 46.30 66.69 -47.32
C LEU A 4 45.91 66.09 -45.94
N SER A 5 45.80 66.96 -44.94
CA SER A 5 45.43 66.52 -43.59
C SER A 5 44.01 65.98 -43.49
N ALA A 6 43.05 66.56 -44.27
CA ALA A 6 41.66 66.13 -44.34
C ALA A 6 41.49 64.73 -45.00
N ILE A 7 42.27 64.45 -46.05
CA ILE A 7 42.23 63.23 -46.81
C ILE A 7 42.85 62.05 -45.91
N LEU A 8 43.91 62.36 -45.22
CA LEU A 8 44.52 61.33 -44.28
C LEU A 8 43.61 60.96 -43.16
N LEU A 9 42.87 61.93 -42.60
CA LEU A 9 41.89 61.70 -41.52
C LEU A 9 40.72 60.83 -41.97
N THR A 10 40.19 61.05 -43.20
CA THR A 10 39.08 60.25 -43.74
C THR A 10 39.49 58.82 -44.07
N VAL A 11 40.73 58.57 -44.52
CA VAL A 11 41.26 57.25 -44.82
C VAL A 11 41.45 56.47 -43.54
N ILE A 12 41.94 57.08 -42.47
CA ILE A 12 42.11 56.44 -41.16
C ILE A 12 40.73 56.04 -40.55
N ILE A 13 39.74 56.94 -40.68
CA ILE A 13 38.37 56.66 -40.19
C ILE A 13 37.74 55.48 -40.96
N SER A 14 37.94 55.46 -42.31
CA SER A 14 37.38 54.32 -43.09
C SER A 14 38.05 52.96 -42.83
N ILE A 15 39.35 52.96 -42.57
CA ILE A 15 40.07 51.72 -42.21
C ILE A 15 39.64 51.20 -40.85
N THR A 16 39.43 52.08 -39.85
CA THR A 16 38.95 51.66 -38.50
C THR A 16 37.51 51.14 -38.56
N LEU A 17 36.65 51.75 -39.38
CA LEU A 17 35.26 51.27 -39.56
C LEU A 17 35.21 49.90 -40.26
N SER A 18 36.08 49.66 -41.26
CA SER A 18 36.14 48.34 -41.90
C SER A 18 36.69 47.25 -41.05
N ALA A 19 37.68 47.54 -40.21
CA ALA A 19 38.21 46.58 -39.24
C ALA A 19 37.18 46.22 -38.13
N CYS A 20 36.43 47.18 -37.66
CA CYS A 20 35.33 46.94 -36.70
C CYS A 20 34.20 46.12 -37.34
N ASN A 21 33.83 46.36 -38.60
CA ASN A 21 32.76 45.63 -39.25
C ASN A 21 33.13 44.17 -39.53
N ASN A 22 34.36 43.84 -39.87
CA ASN A 22 34.86 42.49 -40.05
C ASN A 22 34.84 41.72 -38.72
N LYS A 23 35.32 42.33 -37.64
CA LYS A 23 35.33 41.73 -36.34
C LYS A 23 33.92 41.45 -35.79
N THR A 24 32.98 42.34 -36.05
CA THR A 24 31.57 42.14 -35.67
C THR A 24 30.94 40.98 -36.46
N ASN A 25 31.25 40.85 -37.75
CA ASN A 25 30.79 39.75 -38.58
C ASN A 25 31.36 38.40 -38.11
N GLU A 26 32.62 38.35 -37.74
CA GLU A 26 33.26 37.15 -37.20
C GLU A 26 32.61 36.71 -35.85
N ILE A 27 32.35 37.65 -34.95
CA ILE A 27 31.67 37.39 -33.67
C ILE A 27 30.22 36.86 -33.90
N ASN A 28 29.50 37.47 -34.82
CA ASN A 28 28.15 37.01 -35.18
C ASN A 28 28.19 35.59 -35.78
N GLN A 29 29.14 35.29 -36.65
CA GLN A 29 29.28 33.96 -37.25
C GLN A 29 29.61 32.92 -36.15
N GLN A 30 30.53 33.20 -35.24
CA GLN A 30 30.86 32.33 -34.09
C GLN A 30 29.65 32.04 -33.23
N TYR A 31 28.82 33.06 -32.94
CA TYR A 31 27.58 32.92 -32.21
C TYR A 31 26.60 31.98 -32.93
N GLU A 32 26.33 32.21 -34.21
CA GLU A 32 25.38 31.41 -35.00
C GLU A 32 25.85 29.94 -35.12
N ASP A 33 27.15 29.74 -35.38
CA ASP A 33 27.73 28.40 -35.44
C ASP A 33 27.62 27.67 -34.07
N ALA A 34 27.89 28.36 -32.98
CA ALA A 34 27.79 27.81 -31.65
C ALA A 34 26.31 27.46 -31.29
N MET A 35 25.38 28.37 -31.57
CA MET A 35 23.93 28.13 -31.37
C MET A 35 23.44 26.95 -32.21
N SER A 36 23.87 26.84 -33.47
CA SER A 36 23.50 25.73 -34.36
C SER A 36 24.04 24.38 -33.86
N ASN A 37 25.31 24.36 -33.50
CA ASN A 37 25.94 23.15 -32.98
C ASN A 37 25.33 22.71 -31.62
N GLY A 38 25.03 23.67 -30.74
CA GLY A 38 24.34 23.39 -29.48
C GLY A 38 22.96 22.76 -29.71
N LYS A 39 22.15 23.33 -30.62
CA LYS A 39 20.84 22.77 -30.98
C LYS A 39 20.95 21.37 -31.60
N SER A 40 21.98 21.10 -32.41
CA SER A 40 22.24 19.78 -32.98
C SER A 40 22.61 18.76 -31.89
N SER A 41 23.46 19.17 -30.95
CA SER A 41 23.84 18.32 -29.81
C SER A 41 22.66 17.99 -28.89
N VAL A 42 21.66 18.87 -28.75
CA VAL A 42 20.40 18.57 -28.04
C VAL A 42 19.62 17.46 -28.75
N VAL A 43 19.53 17.51 -30.08
CA VAL A 43 18.85 16.48 -30.88
C VAL A 43 19.54 15.12 -30.74
N GLU A 44 20.87 15.13 -30.62
CA GLU A 44 21.71 13.94 -30.39
C GLU A 44 21.76 13.46 -28.94
N GLU A 45 21.05 14.16 -28.04
CA GLU A 45 21.02 13.90 -26.59
C GLU A 45 22.38 14.06 -25.90
N GLU A 46 23.31 14.77 -26.52
CA GLU A 46 24.61 15.12 -25.97
C GLU A 46 24.53 16.40 -25.13
N TYR A 47 23.78 16.39 -24.03
CA TYR A 47 23.38 17.62 -23.31
C TYR A 47 24.56 18.39 -22.70
N TYR A 48 25.58 17.72 -22.19
CA TYR A 48 26.81 18.42 -21.74
C TYR A 48 27.50 19.16 -22.88
N LYS A 49 27.61 18.51 -24.03
CA LYS A 49 28.21 19.12 -25.23
C LYS A 49 27.35 20.30 -25.76
N ALA A 50 26.03 20.18 -25.68
CA ALA A 50 25.12 21.27 -26.00
C ALA A 50 25.35 22.48 -25.10
N ILE A 51 25.52 22.26 -23.78
CA ILE A 51 25.85 23.33 -22.82
C ILE A 51 27.16 24.00 -23.18
N ASP A 52 28.21 23.24 -23.51
CA ASP A 52 29.52 23.81 -23.92
C ASP A 52 29.37 24.69 -25.14
N TYR A 53 28.58 24.31 -26.14
CA TYR A 53 28.32 25.16 -27.35
C TYR A 53 27.52 26.40 -26.99
N PHE A 54 26.51 26.36 -26.14
CA PHE A 54 25.78 27.56 -25.72
C PHE A 54 26.62 28.47 -24.82
N ASP A 55 27.56 27.94 -24.04
CA ASP A 55 28.54 28.73 -23.32
C ASP A 55 29.49 29.45 -24.30
N LEU A 56 29.93 28.82 -25.41
CA LEU A 56 30.66 29.47 -26.48
C LEU A 56 29.84 30.58 -27.17
N ALA A 57 28.52 30.38 -27.33
CA ALA A 57 27.62 31.41 -27.81
C ALA A 57 27.57 32.62 -26.85
N LEU A 58 27.57 32.38 -25.53
CA LEU A 58 27.64 33.43 -24.51
C LEU A 58 29.00 34.15 -24.47
N GLU A 59 30.10 33.45 -24.81
CA GLU A 59 31.40 34.13 -24.98
C GLU A 59 31.36 35.17 -26.15
N ALA A 60 30.67 34.82 -27.22
CA ALA A 60 30.46 35.73 -28.35
C ALA A 60 29.45 36.85 -28.05
N LYS A 61 28.33 36.51 -27.35
CA LYS A 61 27.27 37.45 -26.96
C LYS A 61 26.89 37.24 -25.50
N LYS A 62 27.56 37.93 -24.57
CA LYS A 62 27.50 37.72 -23.12
C LYS A 62 26.11 37.77 -22.48
N ASP A 63 25.21 38.59 -23.02
CA ASP A 63 23.88 38.83 -22.45
C ASP A 63 22.76 38.14 -23.26
N ASP A 64 23.12 37.13 -24.04
CA ASP A 64 22.14 36.42 -24.85
C ASP A 64 21.18 35.61 -24.00
N LYS A 65 19.89 35.96 -24.05
CA LYS A 65 18.84 35.32 -23.27
C LYS A 65 18.50 33.94 -23.77
N GLU A 66 18.55 33.71 -25.08
CA GLU A 66 18.25 32.42 -25.68
C GLU A 66 19.26 31.37 -25.24
N ALA A 67 20.57 31.63 -25.41
CA ALA A 67 21.63 30.72 -24.96
C ALA A 67 21.55 30.48 -23.42
N THR A 68 21.34 31.55 -22.64
CA THR A 68 21.18 31.43 -21.18
C THR A 68 19.99 30.55 -20.80
N ASN A 69 18.86 30.69 -21.44
CA ASN A 69 17.65 29.94 -21.16
C ASN A 69 17.76 28.48 -21.62
N LEU A 70 18.40 28.21 -22.75
CA LEU A 70 18.70 26.87 -23.24
C LEU A 70 19.61 26.10 -22.26
N ILE A 71 20.66 26.75 -21.72
CA ILE A 71 21.51 26.16 -20.68
C ILE A 71 20.70 25.80 -19.43
N LYS A 72 19.78 26.68 -18.99
CA LYS A 72 18.91 26.37 -17.83
C LYS A 72 18.02 25.17 -18.13
N GLN A 73 17.41 25.09 -19.29
CA GLN A 73 16.59 23.95 -19.69
C GLN A 73 17.42 22.65 -19.71
N LEU A 74 18.64 22.69 -20.29
CA LEU A 74 19.51 21.52 -20.36
C LEU A 74 19.98 21.04 -18.99
N LYS A 75 20.25 21.93 -18.05
CA LYS A 75 20.57 21.53 -16.66
C LYS A 75 19.38 20.78 -16.02
N LEU A 76 18.15 21.21 -16.27
CA LEU A 76 16.96 20.49 -15.81
C LEU A 76 16.78 19.13 -16.54
N MET A 77 17.17 19.03 -17.83
CA MET A 77 17.20 17.74 -18.54
C MET A 77 18.17 16.75 -17.91
N LEU A 78 19.38 17.20 -17.56
CA LEU A 78 20.36 16.36 -16.87
C LEU A 78 19.83 15.88 -15.50
N GLU A 79 19.11 16.72 -14.75
CA GLU A 79 18.47 16.32 -13.50
C GLU A 79 17.39 15.24 -13.73
N ILE A 80 16.67 15.26 -14.87
CA ILE A 80 15.70 14.21 -15.23
C ILE A 80 16.44 12.89 -15.48
N GLU A 81 17.50 12.89 -16.32
CA GLU A 81 18.27 11.68 -16.63
C GLU A 81 18.91 11.06 -15.37
N GLU A 82 19.52 11.89 -14.52
CA GLU A 82 20.14 11.43 -13.27
C GLU A 82 19.12 10.78 -12.31
N SER A 83 17.87 11.22 -12.33
CA SER A 83 16.79 10.72 -11.46
C SER A 83 16.07 9.48 -12.00
N GLU A 84 16.25 9.13 -13.27
CA GLU A 84 15.55 8.02 -13.93
C GLU A 84 15.77 6.68 -13.21
N SER A 85 16.99 6.42 -12.78
CA SER A 85 17.35 5.18 -12.08
C SER A 85 16.73 5.02 -10.67
N HIS A 86 16.11 6.04 -10.13
CA HIS A 86 15.58 6.09 -8.76
C HIS A 86 14.04 6.11 -8.68
N GLY A 87 13.34 5.98 -9.80
CA GLY A 87 11.87 6.00 -9.84
C GLY A 87 11.26 7.33 -9.35
N ALA A 88 11.98 8.44 -9.53
CA ALA A 88 11.60 9.76 -9.02
C ALA A 88 10.63 10.49 -9.96
N TYR A 89 9.55 9.85 -10.39
CA TYR A 89 8.64 10.34 -11.44
C TYR A 89 8.05 11.72 -11.16
N PHE A 90 7.66 12.01 -9.92
CA PHE A 90 7.16 13.34 -9.53
C PHE A 90 8.23 14.42 -9.64
N TYR A 91 9.47 14.09 -9.26
CA TYR A 91 10.60 15.00 -9.42
C TYR A 91 10.86 15.28 -10.90
N GLN A 92 10.83 14.27 -11.75
CA GLN A 92 10.99 14.41 -13.20
C GLN A 92 9.89 15.28 -13.78
N MET A 93 8.63 15.06 -13.41
CA MET A 93 7.50 15.87 -13.88
C MET A 93 7.65 17.34 -13.51
N GLU A 94 8.06 17.64 -12.28
CA GLU A 94 8.34 19.02 -11.84
C GLU A 94 9.44 19.68 -12.70
N ARG A 95 10.48 18.93 -13.13
CA ARG A 95 11.55 19.43 -14.00
C ARG A 95 11.04 19.69 -15.41
N ILE A 96 10.22 18.79 -15.95
CA ILE A 96 9.57 18.95 -17.25
C ILE A 96 8.72 20.23 -17.27
N ASP A 97 7.92 20.46 -16.24
CA ASP A 97 7.12 21.68 -16.12
C ASP A 97 7.99 22.94 -16.07
N LYS A 98 9.10 22.91 -15.33
CA LYS A 98 10.06 24.03 -15.30
C LYS A 98 10.71 24.28 -16.66
N ILE A 99 11.06 23.22 -17.41
CA ILE A 99 11.61 23.35 -18.77
C ILE A 99 10.57 24.03 -19.66
N ASN A 100 9.32 23.60 -19.61
CA ASN A 100 8.24 24.13 -20.42
C ASN A 100 7.91 25.60 -20.08
N ALA A 101 8.11 26.03 -18.84
CA ALA A 101 7.90 27.40 -18.39
C ALA A 101 9.01 28.37 -18.80
N ILE A 102 10.21 27.88 -19.16
CA ILE A 102 11.32 28.73 -19.63
C ILE A 102 11.04 29.19 -21.06
N ASP A 103 10.99 30.49 -21.28
CA ASP A 103 10.78 31.07 -22.61
C ASP A 103 12.06 31.00 -23.46
N THR A 104 11.96 30.39 -24.66
CA THR A 104 13.04 30.22 -25.63
C THR A 104 12.47 30.38 -27.04
N GLU A 105 13.30 30.89 -27.97
CA GLU A 105 12.93 31.03 -29.39
C GLU A 105 12.81 29.65 -30.07
N THR A 106 13.49 28.64 -29.54
CA THR A 106 13.46 27.28 -30.07
C THR A 106 12.88 26.30 -29.02
N ASP A 107 12.09 25.35 -29.51
CA ASP A 107 11.46 24.31 -28.68
C ASP A 107 12.25 23.00 -28.60
N VAL A 108 13.53 23.00 -29.03
CA VAL A 108 14.33 21.77 -29.17
C VAL A 108 14.45 21.01 -27.84
N VAL A 109 14.72 21.72 -26.74
CA VAL A 109 14.82 21.09 -25.39
C VAL A 109 13.43 20.73 -24.87
N LYS A 110 12.42 21.59 -25.07
CA LYS A 110 11.04 21.30 -24.65
C LYS A 110 10.48 20.04 -25.33
N LYS A 111 10.79 19.80 -26.59
CA LYS A 111 10.38 18.57 -27.30
C LYS A 111 10.98 17.35 -26.62
N LYS A 112 12.28 17.37 -26.34
CA LYS A 112 12.94 16.27 -25.64
C LYS A 112 12.36 16.02 -24.24
N ALA A 113 12.10 17.09 -23.48
CA ALA A 113 11.45 16.98 -22.17
C ALA A 113 10.04 16.39 -22.28
N ASN A 114 9.28 16.73 -23.33
CA ASN A 114 7.95 16.17 -23.53
C ASN A 114 7.97 14.72 -24.03
N ASP A 115 9.03 14.26 -24.69
CA ASP A 115 9.23 12.83 -24.98
C ASP A 115 9.35 12.03 -23.68
N TYR A 116 10.09 12.53 -22.69
CA TYR A 116 10.15 11.92 -21.33
C TYR A 116 8.82 11.98 -20.58
N LYS A 117 8.00 13.02 -20.82
CA LYS A 117 6.74 13.22 -20.12
C LYS A 117 5.78 12.05 -20.27
N GLU A 118 5.69 11.44 -21.44
CA GLU A 118 4.78 10.31 -21.70
C GLU A 118 5.17 9.10 -20.85
N ASP A 119 6.45 8.76 -20.76
CA ASP A 119 6.94 7.66 -19.95
C ASP A 119 6.77 7.92 -18.45
N VAL A 120 7.02 9.16 -18.02
CA VAL A 120 6.83 9.56 -16.61
C VAL A 120 5.36 9.48 -16.21
N LEU A 121 4.44 9.98 -17.05
CA LEU A 121 3.00 9.88 -16.81
C LEU A 121 2.53 8.43 -16.70
N LYS A 122 3.00 7.57 -17.61
CA LYS A 122 2.69 6.15 -17.56
C LYS A 122 3.12 5.50 -16.25
N ASN A 123 4.34 5.77 -15.79
CA ASN A 123 4.83 5.22 -14.51
C ASN A 123 4.03 5.74 -13.29
N ILE A 124 3.57 6.99 -13.35
CA ILE A 124 2.68 7.57 -12.34
C ILE A 124 1.32 6.86 -12.36
N ASP A 125 0.74 6.63 -13.55
CA ASP A 125 -0.53 5.92 -13.70
C ASP A 125 -0.43 4.47 -13.24
N ASP A 126 0.64 3.75 -13.58
CA ASP A 126 0.91 2.39 -13.09
C ASP A 126 1.00 2.35 -11.55
N SER A 127 1.56 3.42 -10.95
CA SER A 127 1.63 3.56 -9.49
C SER A 127 0.24 3.80 -8.87
N ILE A 128 -0.63 4.53 -9.54
CA ILE A 128 -2.03 4.75 -9.11
C ILE A 128 -2.83 3.44 -9.20
N ASP A 129 -2.61 2.64 -10.24
CA ASP A 129 -3.22 1.31 -10.37
C ASP A 129 -2.84 0.39 -9.21
N TYR A 130 -1.58 0.43 -8.79
CA TYR A 130 -1.13 -0.31 -7.60
C TYR A 130 -1.83 0.14 -6.31
N LEU A 131 -2.07 1.45 -6.12
CA LEU A 131 -2.84 1.97 -4.98
C LEU A 131 -4.31 1.47 -4.99
N GLU A 132 -4.89 1.28 -6.17
CA GLU A 132 -6.22 0.69 -6.33
C GLU A 132 -6.24 -0.79 -5.93
N GLU A 133 -5.20 -1.55 -6.28
CA GLU A 133 -5.03 -2.94 -5.85
C GLU A 133 -4.91 -3.05 -4.32
N GLU A 134 -4.17 -2.16 -3.65
CA GLU A 134 -4.08 -2.15 -2.18
C GLU A 134 -5.45 -1.95 -1.49
N ILE A 135 -6.33 -1.14 -2.08
CA ILE A 135 -7.70 -0.98 -1.57
C ILE A 135 -8.48 -2.30 -1.71
N ASN A 136 -8.34 -3.00 -2.86
CA ASN A 136 -9.02 -4.25 -3.13
C ASN A 136 -8.53 -5.40 -2.23
N ASP A 137 -7.27 -5.37 -1.82
CA ASP A 137 -6.67 -6.31 -0.87
C ASP A 137 -7.11 -6.09 0.59
N GLY A 138 -7.77 -4.95 0.86
CA GLY A 138 -8.33 -4.63 2.18
C GLY A 138 -7.35 -3.98 3.15
N ASP A 139 -6.15 -3.60 2.73
CA ASP A 139 -5.18 -2.87 3.56
C ASP A 139 -5.47 -1.36 3.54
N TYR A 140 -6.66 -0.99 4.01
CA TYR A 140 -7.18 0.37 3.91
C TYR A 140 -6.33 1.42 4.65
N GLU A 141 -5.63 1.05 5.73
CA GLU A 141 -4.81 2.03 6.48
C GLU A 141 -3.56 2.41 5.69
N LYS A 142 -2.91 1.41 5.12
CA LYS A 142 -1.75 1.61 4.26
C LYS A 142 -2.14 2.35 2.99
N ALA A 143 -3.15 1.86 2.27
CA ALA A 143 -3.66 2.47 1.05
C ALA A 143 -4.05 3.94 1.26
N GLN A 144 -4.78 4.26 2.33
CA GLN A 144 -5.16 5.64 2.62
C GLN A 144 -3.95 6.55 2.78
N LYS A 145 -2.93 6.12 3.54
CA LYS A 145 -1.71 6.88 3.76
C LYS A 145 -0.94 7.10 2.46
N ASP A 146 -0.76 6.03 1.69
CA ASP A 146 0.02 6.07 0.46
C ASP A 146 -0.68 6.93 -0.60
N ILE A 147 -2.02 6.90 -0.70
CA ILE A 147 -2.80 7.80 -1.56
C ILE A 147 -2.67 9.27 -1.10
N GLU A 148 -2.74 9.55 0.20
CA GLU A 148 -2.59 10.92 0.74
C GLU A 148 -1.19 11.50 0.45
N ASP A 149 -0.13 10.69 0.54
CA ASP A 149 1.23 11.07 0.15
C ASP A 149 1.32 11.30 -1.38
N PHE A 150 0.69 10.46 -2.18
CA PHE A 150 0.65 10.58 -3.64
C PHE A 150 -0.07 11.88 -4.09
N ILE A 151 -1.22 12.19 -3.49
CA ILE A 151 -1.96 13.45 -3.70
C ILE A 151 -1.07 14.67 -3.42
N LYS A 152 -0.26 14.61 -2.37
CA LYS A 152 0.65 15.68 -2.01
C LYS A 152 1.74 15.89 -3.07
N GLU A 153 2.25 14.80 -3.66
CA GLU A 153 3.21 14.89 -4.74
C GLU A 153 2.56 15.43 -6.04
N CYS A 154 1.36 14.94 -6.42
CA CYS A 154 0.63 15.43 -7.59
C CYS A 154 0.40 16.95 -7.54
N LYS A 155 0.13 17.52 -6.37
CA LYS A 155 -0.09 18.97 -6.20
C LYS A 155 1.15 19.85 -6.46
N LYS A 156 2.32 19.27 -6.68
CA LYS A 156 3.54 20.02 -7.00
C LYS A 156 3.69 20.32 -8.49
N SER A 157 2.89 19.68 -9.35
CA SER A 157 2.96 19.84 -10.80
C SER A 157 1.57 20.11 -11.37
N ASP A 158 1.44 21.21 -12.12
CA ASP A 158 0.20 21.57 -12.80
C ASP A 158 -0.17 20.57 -13.93
N SER A 159 0.81 19.80 -14.40
CA SER A 159 0.63 18.78 -15.43
C SER A 159 -0.02 17.49 -14.91
N LEU A 160 -0.21 17.33 -13.60
CA LEU A 160 -0.75 16.13 -12.95
C LEU A 160 -2.20 16.29 -12.46
N GLY A 161 -2.97 17.18 -13.06
CA GLY A 161 -4.36 17.43 -12.66
C GLY A 161 -5.26 16.20 -12.77
N GLU A 162 -5.13 15.40 -13.83
CA GLU A 162 -5.89 14.16 -14.05
C GLU A 162 -5.53 13.10 -13.01
N GLN A 163 -4.24 12.89 -12.73
CA GLN A 163 -3.75 11.96 -11.71
C GLN A 163 -4.18 12.38 -10.30
N LEU A 164 -4.19 13.68 -10.04
CA LEU A 164 -4.69 14.22 -8.77
C LEU A 164 -6.18 13.89 -8.57
N ASP A 165 -7.03 14.17 -9.57
CA ASP A 165 -8.47 13.88 -9.52
C ASP A 165 -8.71 12.38 -9.31
N ARG A 166 -7.94 11.52 -9.97
CA ARG A 166 -8.00 10.08 -9.85
C ARG A 166 -7.64 9.61 -8.42
N CYS A 167 -6.57 10.14 -7.84
CA CYS A 167 -6.16 9.82 -6.47
C CYS A 167 -7.18 10.33 -5.42
N GLU A 168 -7.76 11.51 -5.62
CA GLU A 168 -8.82 12.03 -4.73
C GLU A 168 -10.09 11.14 -4.79
N GLY A 169 -10.39 10.58 -5.96
CA GLY A 169 -11.43 9.56 -6.14
C GLY A 169 -11.12 8.27 -5.38
N LEU A 170 -9.91 7.75 -5.51
CA LEU A 170 -9.47 6.55 -4.80
C LEU A 170 -9.48 6.74 -3.28
N LEU A 171 -9.05 7.89 -2.78
CA LEU A 171 -9.10 8.21 -1.35
C LEU A 171 -10.52 8.14 -0.79
N LYS A 172 -11.49 8.65 -1.56
CA LYS A 172 -12.90 8.59 -1.16
C LYS A 172 -13.41 7.15 -1.13
N THR A 173 -13.05 6.34 -2.12
CA THR A 173 -13.41 4.92 -2.18
C THR A 173 -12.78 4.15 -1.02
N CYS A 174 -11.48 4.33 -0.77
CA CYS A 174 -10.75 3.70 0.33
C CYS A 174 -11.41 3.99 1.70
N LYS A 175 -11.75 5.24 1.98
CA LYS A 175 -12.44 5.63 3.22
C LYS A 175 -13.83 5.00 3.35
N ALA A 176 -14.56 4.84 2.24
CA ALA A 176 -15.87 4.21 2.24
C ALA A 176 -15.80 2.70 2.49
N GLU A 177 -14.88 2.01 1.83
CA GLU A 177 -14.68 0.56 2.02
C GLU A 177 -14.11 0.24 3.41
N LYS A 178 -13.17 1.04 3.94
CA LYS A 178 -12.70 0.92 5.32
C LYS A 178 -13.85 0.98 6.32
N LYS A 179 -14.71 1.99 6.19
CA LYS A 179 -15.87 2.14 7.08
C LYS A 179 -16.82 0.95 7.01
N LYS A 180 -17.06 0.43 5.81
CA LYS A 180 -17.91 -0.73 5.60
C LYS A 180 -17.31 -1.97 6.26
N ALA A 181 -16.02 -2.22 6.08
CA ALA A 181 -15.30 -3.32 6.72
C ALA A 181 -15.34 -3.23 8.26
N GLU A 182 -15.16 -2.04 8.82
CA GLU A 182 -15.28 -1.82 10.28
C GLU A 182 -16.70 -2.08 10.80
N GLU A 183 -17.74 -1.70 10.06
CA GLU A 183 -19.14 -1.97 10.41
C GLU A 183 -19.47 -3.48 10.33
N GLU A 184 -18.94 -4.19 9.34
CA GLU A 184 -19.10 -5.63 9.19
C GLU A 184 -18.39 -6.38 10.31
N ALA A 185 -17.14 -6.06 10.59
CA ALA A 185 -16.38 -6.65 11.70
C ALA A 185 -17.06 -6.44 13.07
N LYS A 186 -17.65 -5.26 13.29
CA LYS A 186 -18.43 -4.98 14.50
C LYS A 186 -19.68 -5.85 14.60
N LYS A 187 -20.40 -6.05 13.50
CA LYS A 187 -21.60 -6.93 13.49
C LYS A 187 -21.24 -8.37 13.76
N GLU A 188 -20.15 -8.87 13.16
CA GLU A 188 -19.66 -10.22 13.40
C GLU A 188 -19.23 -10.41 14.86
N ALA A 189 -18.52 -9.45 15.44
CA ALA A 189 -18.14 -9.48 16.85
C ALA A 189 -19.36 -9.48 17.80
N GLU A 190 -20.41 -8.67 17.48
CA GLU A 190 -21.66 -8.66 18.25
C GLU A 190 -22.42 -9.99 18.13
N GLU A 191 -22.44 -10.61 16.95
CA GLU A 191 -23.08 -11.92 16.75
C GLU A 191 -22.32 -13.03 17.47
N GLN A 192 -20.99 -13.00 17.42
CA GLN A 192 -20.14 -13.95 18.14
C GLN A 192 -20.31 -13.81 19.66
N ALA A 193 -20.34 -12.59 20.18
CA ALA A 193 -20.60 -12.33 21.60
C ALA A 193 -21.98 -12.83 22.05
N LYS A 194 -23.01 -12.73 21.20
CA LYS A 194 -24.34 -13.30 21.48
C LYS A 194 -24.30 -14.82 21.53
N LYS A 195 -23.64 -15.47 20.56
CA LYS A 195 -23.47 -16.93 20.53
C LYS A 195 -22.72 -17.44 21.77
N GLU A 196 -21.67 -16.74 22.18
CA GLU A 196 -20.92 -17.08 23.40
C GLU A 196 -21.76 -16.87 24.69
N ALA A 197 -22.57 -15.80 24.74
CA ALA A 197 -23.45 -15.56 25.87
C ALA A 197 -24.60 -16.61 25.98
N GLU A 198 -25.13 -17.08 24.85
CA GLU A 198 -26.10 -18.18 24.82
C GLU A 198 -25.46 -19.52 25.21
N ALA A 199 -24.25 -19.81 24.74
CA ALA A 199 -23.50 -20.99 25.12
C ALA A 199 -23.18 -21.01 26.63
N LYS A 200 -22.80 -19.86 27.23
CA LYS A 200 -22.59 -19.72 28.68
C LYS A 200 -23.90 -19.90 29.48
N LYS A 201 -25.04 -19.49 28.99
CA LYS A 201 -26.35 -19.74 29.64
C LYS A 201 -26.71 -21.21 29.61
N SER A 202 -26.44 -21.94 28.55
CA SER A 202 -26.66 -23.38 28.49
C SER A 202 -25.72 -24.16 29.43
N SER A 203 -24.41 -23.77 29.47
CA SER A 203 -23.43 -24.41 30.38
C SER A 203 -23.73 -24.15 31.87
N SER A 204 -24.26 -22.98 32.22
CA SER A 204 -24.62 -22.70 33.63
C SER A 204 -25.77 -23.57 34.16
N SER A 205 -26.65 -24.07 33.29
CA SER A 205 -27.69 -25.02 33.65
C SER A 205 -27.17 -26.47 33.77
N GLU A 206 -26.02 -26.78 33.14
CA GLU A 206 -25.36 -28.09 33.20
C GLU A 206 -24.38 -28.19 34.37
N GLU A 207 -23.78 -27.10 34.81
CA GLU A 207 -22.96 -27.09 36.04
C GLU A 207 -23.76 -27.40 37.29
N SER A 208 -25.08 -27.21 37.29
CA SER A 208 -25.95 -27.54 38.40
C SER A 208 -26.25 -29.04 38.51
N PHE A 209 -26.00 -29.87 37.48
CA PHE A 209 -26.22 -31.31 37.54
C PHE A 209 -25.13 -31.98 38.36
N THR A 210 -25.52 -32.62 39.44
CA THR A 210 -24.61 -33.18 40.43
C THR A 210 -24.59 -34.71 40.37
N ARG A 211 -23.54 -35.31 40.96
CA ARG A 211 -23.45 -36.78 41.17
C ARG A 211 -24.67 -37.31 41.91
N ALA A 212 -25.20 -36.55 42.91
CA ALA A 212 -26.40 -36.93 43.66
C ALA A 212 -27.67 -36.97 42.76
N ASP A 213 -27.72 -36.10 41.75
CA ASP A 213 -28.84 -36.10 40.78
C ASP A 213 -28.74 -37.34 39.86
N ALA A 214 -27.54 -37.65 39.36
CA ALA A 214 -27.29 -38.85 38.58
C ALA A 214 -27.63 -40.12 39.34
N LYS A 215 -27.24 -40.21 40.64
CA LYS A 215 -27.62 -41.30 41.52
C LYS A 215 -29.13 -41.45 41.61
N ARG A 216 -29.89 -40.39 41.88
CA ARG A 216 -31.36 -40.42 41.95
C ARG A 216 -32.01 -40.91 40.66
N ILE A 217 -31.48 -40.57 39.50
CA ILE A 217 -31.98 -41.06 38.24
C ILE A 217 -31.77 -42.57 38.11
N LEU A 218 -30.56 -43.07 38.41
CA LEU A 218 -30.28 -44.51 38.37
C LEU A 218 -31.14 -45.32 39.32
N GLU A 219 -31.30 -44.86 40.55
CA GLU A 219 -32.16 -45.51 41.56
C GLU A 219 -33.63 -45.57 41.09
N ARG A 220 -34.13 -44.50 40.44
CA ARG A 220 -35.50 -44.43 39.93
C ARG A 220 -35.71 -45.31 38.69
N GLU A 221 -34.80 -45.24 37.70
CA GLU A 221 -35.00 -45.90 36.40
C GLU A 221 -34.71 -47.42 36.47
N PHE A 222 -33.71 -47.83 37.27
CA PHE A 222 -33.32 -49.23 37.32
C PHE A 222 -33.72 -49.94 38.65
N GLY A 223 -34.15 -49.21 39.65
CA GLY A 223 -34.45 -49.74 40.94
C GLY A 223 -33.22 -50.29 41.72
N MET A 224 -32.02 -49.93 41.20
CA MET A 224 -30.74 -50.39 41.74
C MET A 224 -30.26 -49.50 42.88
N LYS A 225 -29.41 -50.03 43.76
CA LYS A 225 -28.70 -49.26 44.77
C LYS A 225 -27.25 -49.02 44.36
N GLU A 226 -26.69 -47.93 44.86
CA GLU A 226 -25.25 -47.67 44.64
C GLU A 226 -24.42 -48.66 45.47
N TYR A 227 -23.45 -49.29 44.83
CA TYR A 227 -22.51 -50.19 45.44
C TYR A 227 -21.63 -49.44 46.45
N ASN A 228 -21.48 -50.04 47.64
CA ASN A 228 -20.64 -49.51 48.72
C ASN A 228 -19.83 -50.64 49.35
N GLU A 229 -18.52 -50.62 49.15
CA GLU A 229 -17.58 -51.65 49.65
C GLU A 229 -17.62 -51.87 51.16
N SER A 230 -18.16 -50.95 51.96
CA SER A 230 -18.23 -51.03 53.43
C SER A 230 -19.49 -51.70 53.93
N LYS A 231 -20.39 -52.21 53.09
CA LYS A 231 -21.60 -52.88 53.44
C LYS A 231 -21.53 -54.37 53.08
N ASP A 232 -21.90 -55.26 54.06
CA ASP A 232 -22.24 -56.66 53.76
C ASP A 232 -23.52 -56.68 52.93
N TYR A 233 -23.41 -57.09 51.63
CA TYR A 233 -24.54 -57.29 50.77
C TYR A 233 -25.13 -58.69 50.99
N ASP A 234 -26.41 -58.74 51.34
CA ASP A 234 -27.16 -59.99 51.39
C ASP A 234 -27.28 -60.53 49.96
N THR A 235 -26.73 -61.72 49.76
CA THR A 235 -26.49 -62.32 48.44
C THR A 235 -27.74 -62.81 47.71
N THR A 236 -28.90 -62.40 48.12
CA THR A 236 -30.16 -62.81 47.46
C THR A 236 -30.72 -61.70 46.53
N HIS A 237 -30.25 -61.66 45.27
CA HIS A 237 -30.97 -61.07 44.15
C HIS A 237 -31.00 -59.53 44.08
N GLU A 238 -30.04 -58.77 44.56
CA GLU A 238 -29.98 -57.30 44.38
C GLU A 238 -29.03 -56.92 43.25
N SER A 239 -29.45 -56.00 42.36
CA SER A 239 -28.61 -55.36 41.34
C SER A 239 -28.08 -54.05 41.85
N TYR A 240 -26.84 -53.75 41.53
CA TYR A 240 -26.15 -52.53 42.00
C TYR A 240 -25.56 -51.77 40.87
N PHE A 241 -25.34 -50.46 41.08
CA PHE A 241 -24.54 -49.63 40.15
C PHE A 241 -23.35 -49.02 40.88
N TRP A 242 -22.26 -48.82 40.13
CA TRP A 242 -21.14 -47.99 40.54
C TRP A 242 -21.21 -46.70 39.74
N LEU A 243 -21.11 -45.54 40.41
CA LEU A 243 -21.19 -44.23 39.79
C LEU A 243 -19.84 -43.51 39.94
N SER A 244 -19.29 -42.97 38.87
CA SER A 244 -18.03 -42.21 38.92
C SER A 244 -18.12 -40.99 39.84
N ASP A 245 -17.03 -40.69 40.55
CA ASP A 245 -16.95 -39.48 41.37
C ASP A 245 -16.74 -38.22 40.52
N GLU A 246 -16.03 -38.37 39.41
CA GLU A 246 -15.74 -37.27 38.48
C GLU A 246 -16.71 -37.27 37.31
N PRO A 247 -17.20 -36.09 36.90
CA PRO A 247 -18.05 -35.98 35.73
C PRO A 247 -17.24 -36.13 34.43
N ALA A 248 -17.89 -36.68 33.40
CA ALA A 248 -17.45 -36.65 32.02
C ALA A 248 -18.26 -35.60 31.24
N TYR A 249 -17.74 -35.15 30.11
CA TYR A 249 -18.46 -34.26 29.20
C TYR A 249 -18.60 -34.91 27.82
N ILE A 250 -19.82 -35.21 27.43
CA ILE A 250 -20.15 -35.84 26.14
C ILE A 250 -21.05 -34.91 25.34
N GLY A 251 -20.60 -34.54 24.14
CA GLY A 251 -21.32 -33.59 23.31
C GLY A 251 -21.59 -32.22 23.99
N GLY A 252 -20.70 -31.79 24.92
CA GLY A 252 -20.86 -30.55 25.68
C GLY A 252 -21.76 -30.67 26.90
N LYS A 253 -22.38 -31.84 27.18
CA LYS A 253 -23.23 -32.09 28.35
C LYS A 253 -22.42 -32.71 29.46
N LYS A 254 -22.67 -32.25 30.69
CA LYS A 254 -22.09 -32.84 31.91
C LYS A 254 -22.82 -34.15 32.25
N CYS A 255 -22.08 -35.25 32.29
CA CYS A 255 -22.59 -36.59 32.56
C CYS A 255 -21.79 -37.28 33.68
N TYR A 256 -22.38 -38.27 34.31
CA TYR A 256 -21.66 -39.21 35.19
C TYR A 256 -21.71 -40.59 34.56
N ASN A 257 -20.57 -41.29 34.55
CA ASN A 257 -20.46 -42.65 34.06
C ASN A 257 -20.95 -43.62 35.17
N ALA A 258 -21.88 -44.51 34.83
CA ALA A 258 -22.36 -45.55 35.72
C ALA A 258 -22.15 -46.94 35.10
N THR A 259 -21.59 -47.83 35.91
CA THR A 259 -21.48 -49.25 35.56
C THR A 259 -22.56 -50.00 36.32
N LEU A 260 -23.42 -50.74 35.59
CA LEU A 260 -24.52 -51.49 36.15
C LEU A 260 -24.12 -52.96 36.31
N TRP A 261 -24.37 -53.53 37.50
CA TRP A 261 -24.03 -54.89 37.86
C TRP A 261 -25.27 -55.64 38.30
N ASN A 262 -25.49 -56.85 37.77
CA ASN A 262 -26.50 -57.77 38.21
C ASN A 262 -25.83 -58.94 38.86
N TYR A 263 -26.39 -59.38 40.02
CA TYR A 263 -26.02 -60.60 40.66
C TYR A 263 -26.73 -61.81 40.02
N VAL A 264 -26.01 -62.87 39.65
CA VAL A 264 -26.58 -63.98 38.88
C VAL A 264 -26.57 -65.33 39.66
N ALA A 265 -25.97 -65.48 40.80
CA ALA A 265 -25.87 -66.60 41.71
C ALA A 265 -24.41 -67.03 41.98
N GLU A 266 -24.13 -67.57 43.23
CA GLU A 266 -22.84 -68.12 43.62
C GLU A 266 -21.60 -67.24 43.28
N ASP A 267 -21.56 -66.05 43.84
CA ASP A 267 -20.42 -65.06 43.73
C ASP A 267 -20.02 -64.57 42.33
N ASP A 268 -20.81 -64.82 41.32
CA ASP A 268 -20.57 -64.26 39.95
C ASP A 268 -21.39 -62.98 39.68
N TRP A 269 -20.66 -61.85 39.61
CA TRP A 269 -21.23 -60.57 39.22
C TRP A 269 -21.03 -60.36 37.71
N TRP A 270 -22.10 -60.10 36.98
CA TRP A 270 -22.01 -59.76 35.57
C TRP A 270 -22.21 -58.26 35.35
N MET A 271 -21.23 -57.60 34.70
CA MET A 271 -21.38 -56.26 34.25
C MET A 271 -22.37 -56.24 33.09
N HIS A 272 -23.47 -55.53 33.23
CA HIS A 272 -24.50 -55.49 32.19
C HIS A 272 -24.25 -54.40 31.17
N ASN A 273 -24.01 -53.18 31.61
CA ASN A 273 -23.82 -52.04 30.73
C ASN A 273 -23.07 -50.90 31.44
N VAL A 274 -22.37 -50.08 30.61
CA VAL A 274 -21.89 -48.78 31.03
C VAL A 274 -22.83 -47.74 30.41
N VAL A 275 -23.41 -46.89 31.25
CA VAL A 275 -24.33 -45.84 30.82
C VAL A 275 -23.83 -44.46 31.27
N TYR A 276 -24.20 -43.44 30.54
CA TYR A 276 -23.91 -42.06 30.91
C TYR A 276 -25.21 -41.37 31.35
N VAL A 277 -25.16 -40.80 32.55
CA VAL A 277 -26.33 -40.16 33.16
C VAL A 277 -26.14 -38.66 33.11
N SER A 278 -27.02 -37.96 32.39
CA SER A 278 -27.09 -36.50 32.30
C SER A 278 -28.39 -35.99 32.90
N LYS A 279 -28.57 -34.68 32.94
CA LYS A 279 -29.84 -34.05 33.34
C LYS A 279 -31.02 -34.42 32.44
N ASP A 280 -30.73 -34.82 31.20
CA ASP A 280 -31.74 -35.16 30.19
C ASP A 280 -32.14 -36.64 30.22
N GLY A 281 -31.44 -37.45 31.01
CA GLY A 281 -31.71 -38.89 31.18
C GLY A 281 -30.45 -39.73 31.04
N ILE A 282 -30.65 -41.02 30.66
CA ILE A 282 -29.61 -42.04 30.54
C ILE A 282 -29.38 -42.32 29.06
N GLU A 283 -28.10 -42.27 28.63
CA GLU A 283 -27.63 -42.63 27.29
C GLU A 283 -26.71 -43.82 27.30
#